data_d829d81e3bd8d96f4dc10a86587ce489
#
_entry.id   d829d81e3bd8d96f4dc10a86587ce489
#
_cell.length_a   1.000
_cell.length_b   1.000
_cell.length_c   1.000
_cell.angle_alpha   90.00
_cell.angle_beta   90.00
_cell.angle_gamma   90.00
#
_symmetry.space_group_name_H-M   'P 1'
#
loop_
_entity.id
_entity.type
_entity.pdbx_description
1 polymer ?
#
loop_
_entity_poly.entity_id
_entity_poly.type
_entity_poly.pdbx_seq_one_letter_code
_entity_poly.pdbx_strand_id
1 'polypeptide(L)'
;MKKLLTFLSFITLFSTFSYSQISQDLSYQSIVRYANGNLVVSTDVEVDLAITSNGATVYSESHTATTSKNGLVSLRLGSKNISAFSAIDWGSGKHYVSATITVLDGYNYSVSTESELLPVPYALYALNAKDGAVGPAGPAGPAGPAGADGATGPAGPAGAD
;
A
#
# COMPACT_ATOMS: atom_id res chain seq x y z
N MET A 1 -50.77 -38.57 12.53
CA MET A 1 -49.43 -38.24 13.01
C MET A 1 -48.69 -37.56 11.85
N LYS A 2 -48.67 -36.21 11.85
CA LYS A 2 -48.02 -35.40 10.80
C LYS A 2 -46.63 -35.02 11.32
N LYS A 3 -45.57 -35.53 10.67
CA LYS A 3 -44.20 -35.14 10.99
C LYS A 3 -43.91 -33.80 10.32
N LEU A 4 -43.73 -32.75 11.13
CA LEU A 4 -43.31 -31.42 10.71
C LEU A 4 -41.81 -31.45 10.51
N LEU A 5 -41.36 -31.37 9.28
CA LEU A 5 -39.95 -31.28 8.89
C LEU A 5 -39.53 -29.82 8.94
N THR A 6 -38.83 -29.41 9.99
CA THR A 6 -38.30 -28.06 10.11
C THR A 6 -37.00 -27.97 9.30
N PHE A 7 -37.05 -27.28 8.17
CA PHE A 7 -35.87 -26.99 7.33
C PHE A 7 -35.16 -25.78 7.93
N LEU A 8 -34.09 -26.03 8.68
CA LEU A 8 -33.21 -24.94 9.19
C LEU A 8 -32.28 -24.51 8.08
N SER A 9 -32.66 -23.44 7.37
CA SER A 9 -31.79 -22.78 6.36
C SER A 9 -30.67 -22.04 7.06
N PHE A 10 -29.44 -22.56 6.99
CA PHE A 10 -28.24 -21.91 7.48
C PHE A 10 -27.77 -20.93 6.38
N ILE A 11 -28.20 -19.67 6.49
CA ILE A 11 -27.71 -18.58 5.65
C ILE A 11 -26.31 -18.21 6.13
N THR A 12 -25.27 -18.75 5.50
CA THR A 12 -23.90 -18.26 5.68
C THR A 12 -23.77 -16.90 4.98
N LEU A 13 -23.79 -15.85 5.78
CA LEU A 13 -23.52 -14.49 5.33
C LEU A 13 -22.02 -14.38 4.99
N PHE A 14 -21.67 -14.61 3.72
CA PHE A 14 -20.33 -14.30 3.22
C PHE A 14 -20.20 -12.77 3.14
N SER A 15 -19.63 -12.15 4.17
CA SER A 15 -19.17 -10.77 4.09
C SER A 15 -17.93 -10.74 3.18
N THR A 16 -18.12 -10.37 1.91
CA THR A 16 -17.01 -10.03 1.01
C THR A 16 -16.42 -8.71 1.49
N PHE A 17 -15.27 -8.77 2.17
CA PHE A 17 -14.49 -7.59 2.43
C PHE A 17 -13.91 -7.12 1.09
N SER A 18 -14.53 -6.11 0.47
CA SER A 18 -13.93 -5.38 -0.64
C SER A 18 -12.80 -4.52 -0.09
N TYR A 19 -11.57 -5.03 -0.19
CA TYR A 19 -10.41 -4.18 -0.01
C TYR A 19 -10.28 -3.31 -1.25
N SER A 20 -10.46 -2.00 -1.12
CA SER A 20 -10.05 -1.05 -2.15
C SER A 20 -8.52 -1.14 -2.23
N GLN A 21 -8.03 -1.84 -3.25
CA GLN A 21 -6.60 -1.87 -3.54
C GLN A 21 -6.22 -0.48 -4.05
N ILE A 22 -5.50 0.28 -3.24
CA ILE A 22 -4.77 1.45 -3.71
C ILE A 22 -3.77 0.92 -4.73
N SER A 23 -3.80 1.49 -5.95
CA SER A 23 -2.82 1.16 -6.98
C SER A 23 -1.42 1.42 -6.43
N GLN A 24 -0.60 0.36 -6.35
CA GLN A 24 0.75 0.44 -5.79
C GLN A 24 1.80 0.79 -6.84
N ASP A 25 1.40 0.95 -8.10
CA ASP A 25 2.27 1.30 -9.20
C ASP A 25 2.71 2.78 -9.15
N LEU A 26 3.87 3.04 -9.74
CA LEU A 26 4.44 4.39 -9.85
C LEU A 26 4.19 4.95 -11.25
N SER A 27 3.88 6.24 -11.35
CA SER A 27 3.82 6.94 -12.63
C SER A 27 5.24 7.24 -13.12
N TYR A 28 5.58 6.75 -14.31
CA TYR A 28 6.82 7.09 -15.00
C TYR A 28 6.51 7.94 -16.23
N GLN A 29 7.21 9.06 -16.38
CA GLN A 29 7.08 9.94 -17.53
C GLN A 29 8.46 10.40 -17.99
N SER A 30 8.68 10.41 -19.31
CA SER A 30 9.93 10.87 -19.89
C SER A 30 9.68 11.54 -21.25
N ILE A 31 10.49 12.56 -21.57
CA ILE A 31 10.54 13.15 -22.91
C ILE A 31 11.72 12.54 -23.64
N VAL A 32 11.42 11.82 -24.72
CA VAL A 32 12.43 11.12 -25.51
C VAL A 32 13.00 12.03 -26.59
N ARG A 33 14.33 12.08 -26.66
CA ARG A 33 15.07 12.86 -27.66
C ARG A 33 16.14 12.00 -28.29
N TYR A 34 16.40 12.25 -29.57
CA TYR A 34 17.57 11.73 -30.26
C TYR A 34 18.86 12.42 -29.74
N ALA A 35 20.02 11.85 -30.05
CA ALA A 35 21.31 12.41 -29.69
C ALA A 35 21.55 13.84 -30.21
N ASN A 36 20.91 14.23 -31.31
CA ASN A 36 20.93 15.58 -31.87
C ASN A 36 20.03 16.59 -31.16
N GLY A 37 19.30 16.16 -30.09
CA GLY A 37 18.38 16.98 -29.32
C GLY A 37 16.96 17.05 -29.86
N ASN A 38 16.68 16.54 -31.06
CA ASN A 38 15.35 16.52 -31.63
C ASN A 38 14.42 15.59 -30.83
N LEU A 39 13.11 15.94 -30.75
CA LEU A 39 12.12 15.09 -30.11
C LEU A 39 11.85 13.83 -30.95
N VAL A 40 11.68 12.70 -30.26
CA VAL A 40 11.15 11.47 -30.86
C VAL A 40 9.63 11.59 -30.81
N VAL A 41 9.00 11.90 -31.95
CA VAL A 41 7.61 12.31 -32.04
C VAL A 41 6.78 11.22 -32.70
N SER A 42 5.66 10.83 -32.07
CA SER A 42 4.69 9.85 -32.63
C SER A 42 5.39 8.59 -33.15
N THR A 43 6.39 8.11 -32.41
CA THR A 43 7.24 6.97 -32.78
C THR A 43 7.11 5.90 -31.70
N ASP A 44 7.09 4.64 -32.11
CA ASP A 44 7.06 3.52 -31.17
C ASP A 44 8.41 3.36 -30.48
N VAL A 45 8.36 3.10 -29.19
CA VAL A 45 9.51 2.89 -28.33
C VAL A 45 9.31 1.66 -27.46
N GLU A 46 10.38 0.93 -27.22
CA GLU A 46 10.46 -0.04 -26.15
C GLU A 46 11.09 0.61 -24.92
N VAL A 47 10.48 0.42 -23.76
CA VAL A 47 10.93 1.02 -22.50
C VAL A 47 11.13 -0.07 -21.48
N ASP A 48 12.38 -0.36 -21.17
CA ASP A 48 12.78 -1.27 -20.10
C ASP A 48 12.96 -0.47 -18.81
N LEU A 49 12.13 -0.78 -17.82
CA LEU A 49 12.17 -0.16 -16.51
C LEU A 49 12.70 -1.14 -15.49
N ALA A 50 13.60 -0.71 -14.62
CA ALA A 50 14.06 -1.53 -13.50
C ALA A 50 14.16 -0.70 -12.22
N ILE A 51 13.95 -1.36 -11.08
CA ILE A 51 14.24 -0.83 -9.76
C ILE A 51 15.45 -1.57 -9.21
N THR A 52 16.44 -0.81 -8.77
CA THR A 52 17.63 -1.34 -8.12
C THR A 52 17.69 -0.89 -6.66
N SER A 53 18.18 -1.77 -5.80
CA SER A 53 18.49 -1.48 -4.40
C SER A 53 19.81 -2.14 -4.04
N ASN A 54 20.69 -1.43 -3.35
CA ASN A 54 22.01 -1.92 -2.96
C ASN A 54 22.83 -2.53 -4.13
N GLY A 55 22.67 -1.97 -5.34
CA GLY A 55 23.35 -2.43 -6.56
C GLY A 55 22.76 -3.69 -7.21
N ALA A 56 21.65 -4.22 -6.70
CA ALA A 56 20.95 -5.36 -7.30
C ALA A 56 19.59 -4.93 -7.89
N THR A 57 19.21 -5.52 -9.03
CA THR A 57 17.86 -5.34 -9.58
C THR A 57 16.86 -6.12 -8.74
N VAL A 58 15.90 -5.41 -8.13
CA VAL A 58 14.83 -5.99 -7.30
C VAL A 58 13.50 -6.12 -8.06
N TYR A 59 13.35 -5.36 -9.16
CA TYR A 59 12.19 -5.44 -10.04
C TYR A 59 12.56 -4.98 -11.46
N SER A 60 11.93 -5.56 -12.48
CA SER A 60 12.03 -5.08 -13.86
C SER A 60 10.79 -5.42 -14.67
N GLU A 61 10.48 -4.56 -15.65
CA GLU A 61 9.41 -4.77 -16.63
C GLU A 61 9.72 -4.03 -17.92
N SER A 62 9.14 -4.52 -19.04
CA SER A 62 9.26 -3.89 -20.37
C SER A 62 7.90 -3.45 -20.87
N HIS A 63 7.86 -2.30 -21.53
CA HIS A 63 6.70 -1.72 -22.16
C HIS A 63 6.98 -1.32 -23.61
N THR A 64 5.99 -1.51 -24.47
CA THR A 64 5.97 -0.87 -25.78
C THR A 64 4.96 0.27 -25.71
N ALA A 65 5.35 1.45 -26.17
CA ALA A 65 4.52 2.64 -26.17
C ALA A 65 4.83 3.52 -27.37
N THR A 66 3.91 4.41 -27.72
CA THR A 66 4.13 5.42 -28.77
C THR A 66 4.33 6.77 -28.10
N THR A 67 5.39 7.49 -28.45
CA THR A 67 5.63 8.84 -27.95
C THR A 67 4.56 9.81 -28.47
N SER A 68 4.23 10.79 -27.66
CA SER A 68 3.27 11.86 -28.05
C SER A 68 3.90 12.83 -29.09
N LYS A 69 3.09 13.77 -29.56
CA LYS A 69 3.56 14.89 -30.43
C LYS A 69 4.66 15.75 -29.78
N ASN A 70 4.82 15.68 -28.46
CA ASN A 70 5.85 16.39 -27.71
C ASN A 70 6.97 15.44 -27.25
N GLY A 71 7.04 14.23 -27.82
CA GLY A 71 8.05 13.23 -27.44
C GLY A 71 7.84 12.62 -26.06
N LEU A 72 6.66 12.82 -25.43
CA LEU A 72 6.36 12.29 -24.10
C LEU A 72 5.94 10.82 -24.18
N VAL A 73 6.54 9.97 -23.35
CA VAL A 73 6.06 8.66 -22.99
C VAL A 73 5.56 8.68 -21.53
N SER A 74 4.45 8.01 -21.27
CA SER A 74 3.85 7.90 -19.93
C SER A 74 3.46 6.46 -19.67
N LEU A 75 3.99 5.88 -18.58
CA LEU A 75 3.85 4.47 -18.22
C LEU A 75 3.53 4.33 -16.73
N ARG A 76 3.13 3.13 -16.35
CA ARG A 76 2.91 2.75 -14.95
C ARG A 76 3.89 1.65 -14.58
N LEU A 77 4.91 2.00 -13.81
CA LEU A 77 5.93 1.08 -13.30
C LEU A 77 5.32 0.25 -12.16
N GLY A 78 5.41 -1.06 -12.26
CA GLY A 78 4.79 -2.01 -11.33
C GLY A 78 3.48 -2.61 -11.85
N SER A 79 3.00 -2.18 -13.03
CA SER A 79 1.72 -2.61 -13.57
C SER A 79 1.76 -4.01 -14.21
N LYS A 80 2.91 -4.48 -14.67
CA LYS A 80 3.05 -5.79 -15.36
C LYS A 80 3.08 -6.96 -14.40
N ASN A 81 3.67 -6.79 -13.22
CA ASN A 81 3.72 -7.82 -12.18
C ASN A 81 3.54 -7.19 -10.80
N ILE A 82 2.28 -6.98 -10.43
CA ILE A 82 1.89 -6.34 -9.18
C ILE A 82 2.41 -7.10 -7.96
N SER A 83 2.42 -8.44 -8.00
CA SER A 83 2.89 -9.25 -6.88
C SER A 83 4.38 -9.08 -6.63
N ALA A 84 5.21 -9.08 -7.68
CA ALA A 84 6.64 -8.85 -7.55
C ALA A 84 6.94 -7.41 -7.13
N PHE A 85 6.20 -6.43 -7.65
CA PHE A 85 6.34 -5.03 -7.29
C PHE A 85 5.99 -4.77 -5.82
N SER A 86 4.90 -5.39 -5.34
CA SER A 86 4.46 -5.29 -3.94
C SER A 86 5.42 -5.99 -2.96
N ALA A 87 6.22 -6.93 -3.44
CA ALA A 87 7.20 -7.66 -2.64
C ALA A 87 8.52 -6.90 -2.43
N ILE A 88 8.69 -5.73 -3.08
CA ILE A 88 9.89 -4.90 -2.91
C ILE A 88 9.94 -4.41 -1.46
N ASP A 89 11.06 -4.64 -0.79
CA ASP A 89 11.32 -4.08 0.53
C ASP A 89 11.81 -2.64 0.41
N TRP A 90 10.86 -1.71 0.34
CA TRP A 90 11.13 -0.28 0.25
C TRP A 90 11.84 0.31 1.47
N GLY A 91 11.91 -0.43 2.58
CA GLY A 91 12.64 -0.05 3.79
C GLY A 91 14.12 -0.40 3.77
N SER A 92 14.58 -1.21 2.82
CA SER A 92 15.94 -1.78 2.79
C SER A 92 17.04 -0.85 2.26
N GLY A 93 16.83 0.46 2.28
CA GLY A 93 17.83 1.45 1.85
C GLY A 93 17.40 2.26 0.64
N LYS A 94 18.37 2.74 -0.15
CA LYS A 94 18.11 3.57 -1.32
C LYS A 94 17.66 2.73 -2.50
N HIS A 95 16.64 3.23 -3.19
CA HIS A 95 16.15 2.64 -4.43
C HIS A 95 16.36 3.60 -5.58
N TYR A 96 16.69 3.05 -6.74
CA TYR A 96 16.86 3.80 -7.98
C TYR A 96 15.91 3.23 -9.03
N VAL A 97 15.37 4.09 -9.87
CA VAL A 97 14.69 3.68 -11.09
C VAL A 97 15.65 3.92 -12.26
N SER A 98 15.89 2.89 -13.02
CA SER A 98 16.57 2.97 -14.30
C SER A 98 15.58 2.73 -15.43
N ALA A 99 15.74 3.46 -16.52
CA ALA A 99 14.95 3.33 -17.72
C ALA A 99 15.88 3.28 -18.94
N THR A 100 15.72 2.26 -19.77
CA THR A 100 16.33 2.21 -21.09
C THR A 100 15.22 2.31 -22.13
N ILE A 101 15.28 3.34 -22.96
CA ILE A 101 14.30 3.61 -24.01
C ILE A 101 14.95 3.36 -25.34
N THR A 102 14.43 2.40 -26.10
CA THR A 102 14.88 2.07 -27.46
C THR A 102 13.84 2.54 -28.46
N VAL A 103 14.27 3.38 -29.40
CA VAL A 103 13.39 3.93 -30.45
C VAL A 103 13.27 2.91 -31.58
N LEU A 104 12.03 2.53 -31.92
CA LEU A 104 11.73 1.49 -32.91
C LEU A 104 11.49 2.11 -34.30
N ASP A 105 12.40 2.96 -34.74
CA ASP A 105 12.33 3.64 -36.04
C ASP A 105 13.26 3.03 -37.12
N GLY A 106 13.83 1.87 -36.80
CA GLY A 106 14.79 1.16 -37.67
C GLY A 106 16.26 1.54 -37.41
N TYR A 107 16.55 2.64 -36.70
CA TYR A 107 17.91 3.02 -36.31
C TYR A 107 18.33 2.47 -34.95
N ASN A 108 17.39 1.91 -34.18
CA ASN A 108 17.61 1.30 -32.85
C ASN A 108 18.38 2.20 -31.88
N TYR A 109 18.07 3.49 -31.89
CA TYR A 109 18.65 4.43 -30.95
C TYR A 109 18.15 4.13 -29.54
N SER A 110 19.07 3.97 -28.58
CA SER A 110 18.73 3.73 -27.19
C SER A 110 19.33 4.82 -26.29
N VAL A 111 18.57 5.19 -25.27
CA VAL A 111 18.98 6.10 -24.21
C VAL A 111 18.66 5.49 -22.86
N SER A 112 19.62 5.54 -21.94
CA SER A 112 19.43 5.03 -20.57
C SER A 112 19.55 6.18 -19.58
N THR A 113 18.71 6.13 -18.54
CA THR A 113 18.69 7.07 -17.42
C THR A 113 18.56 6.30 -16.11
N GLU A 114 19.13 6.85 -15.05
CA GLU A 114 18.95 6.36 -13.69
C GLU A 114 18.67 7.53 -12.75
N SER A 115 17.75 7.34 -11.81
CA SER A 115 17.37 8.36 -10.84
C SER A 115 17.06 7.73 -9.50
N GLU A 116 17.52 8.34 -8.41
CA GLU A 116 17.16 7.92 -7.06
C GLU A 116 15.67 8.19 -6.81
N LEU A 117 14.97 7.21 -6.26
CA LEU A 117 13.60 7.35 -5.80
C LEU A 117 13.61 8.01 -4.43
N LEU A 118 13.29 9.29 -4.42
CA LEU A 118 13.19 10.06 -3.18
C LEU A 118 11.80 9.89 -2.56
N PRO A 119 11.71 9.68 -1.24
CA PRO A 119 10.42 9.61 -0.57
C PRO A 119 9.71 10.96 -0.65
N VAL A 120 8.42 10.94 -0.97
CA VAL A 120 7.57 12.12 -0.88
C VAL A 120 7.21 12.40 0.58
N PRO A 121 6.93 13.65 0.98
CA PRO A 121 6.64 14.02 2.38
C PRO A 121 5.56 13.17 3.04
N TYR A 122 4.53 12.76 2.29
CA TYR A 122 3.46 11.90 2.81
C TYR A 122 3.96 10.48 3.12
N ALA A 123 4.86 9.92 2.31
CA ALA A 123 5.46 8.62 2.57
C ALA A 123 6.36 8.64 3.82
N LEU A 124 7.11 9.73 4.03
CA LEU A 124 7.88 9.96 5.27
C LEU A 124 6.97 10.05 6.50
N TYR A 125 5.82 10.73 6.37
CA TYR A 125 4.83 10.80 7.45
C TYR A 125 4.26 9.41 7.75
N ALA A 126 3.88 8.63 6.75
CA ALA A 126 3.34 7.28 6.90
C ALA A 126 4.38 6.32 7.51
N LEU A 127 5.64 6.43 7.12
CA LEU A 127 6.74 5.64 7.68
C LEU A 127 6.91 5.93 9.19
N ASN A 128 6.88 7.20 9.59
CA ASN A 128 6.96 7.60 10.99
C ASN A 128 5.69 7.25 11.79
N ALA A 129 4.54 7.15 11.13
CA ALA A 129 3.28 6.73 11.76
C ALA A 129 3.24 5.21 12.04
N LYS A 130 4.08 4.41 11.38
CA LYS A 130 4.21 2.97 11.64
C LYS A 130 4.80 2.68 13.03
N ASP A 131 5.56 3.64 13.58
CA ASP A 131 6.01 3.67 14.97
C ASP A 131 5.01 4.45 15.85
N GLY A 132 3.76 4.57 15.40
CA GLY A 132 2.69 5.33 16.03
C GLY A 132 2.61 5.02 17.52
N ALA A 133 2.66 6.07 18.35
CA ALA A 133 2.49 5.96 19.78
C ALA A 133 1.32 5.02 20.10
N VAL A 134 1.57 4.05 20.94
CA VAL A 134 0.53 3.19 21.51
C VAL A 134 -0.61 4.12 21.94
N GLY A 135 -1.81 3.89 21.43
CA GLY A 135 -2.98 4.69 21.76
C GLY A 135 -3.09 4.84 23.28
N PRO A 136 -3.62 5.96 23.78
CA PRO A 136 -3.78 6.15 25.23
C PRO A 136 -4.54 4.97 25.83
N ALA A 137 -4.11 4.50 26.98
CA ALA A 137 -4.82 3.45 27.71
C ALA A 137 -6.30 3.84 27.87
N GLY A 138 -7.19 2.91 27.66
CA GLY A 138 -8.61 3.13 27.88
C GLY A 138 -8.89 3.69 29.29
N PRO A 139 -9.98 4.44 29.47
CA PRO A 139 -10.35 4.95 30.78
C PRO A 139 -10.48 3.81 31.78
N ALA A 140 -10.06 4.03 33.02
CA ALA A 140 -10.25 3.07 34.10
C ALA A 140 -11.75 2.71 34.23
N GLY A 141 -12.04 1.44 34.44
CA GLY A 141 -13.42 0.97 34.67
C GLY A 141 -14.05 1.71 35.88
N PRO A 142 -15.39 1.79 35.93
CA PRO A 142 -16.07 2.41 37.06
C PRO A 142 -15.71 1.68 38.33
N ALA A 143 -15.64 2.43 39.45
CA ALA A 143 -15.45 1.84 40.79
C ALA A 143 -16.56 0.84 41.08
N GLY A 144 -16.23 -0.28 41.72
CA GLY A 144 -17.19 -1.27 42.16
C GLY A 144 -18.21 -0.65 43.15
N PRO A 145 -19.39 -1.23 43.25
CA PRO A 145 -20.41 -0.77 44.18
C PRO A 145 -19.88 -0.81 45.62
N ALA A 146 -20.30 0.15 46.44
CA ALA A 146 -20.01 0.14 47.88
C ALA A 146 -20.48 -1.16 48.54
N GLY A 147 -19.70 -1.66 49.47
CA GLY A 147 -20.09 -2.82 50.25
C GLY A 147 -21.41 -2.58 51.01
N ALA A 148 -22.19 -3.64 51.22
CA ALA A 148 -23.41 -3.55 51.97
C ALA A 148 -23.15 -3.08 53.40
N ASP A 149 -24.05 -2.27 53.96
CA ASP A 149 -23.99 -1.83 55.34
C ASP A 149 -24.01 -3.03 56.29
N GLY A 150 -23.23 -2.93 57.38
CA GLY A 150 -23.21 -3.96 58.39
C GLY A 150 -24.56 -4.14 59.06
N ALA A 151 -24.90 -5.38 59.42
CA ALA A 151 -26.15 -5.69 60.12
C ALA A 151 -26.28 -4.86 61.38
N THR A 152 -27.47 -4.37 61.63
CA THR A 152 -27.80 -3.66 62.89
C THR A 152 -27.52 -4.55 64.09
N GLY A 153 -26.86 -4.07 65.10
CA GLY A 153 -26.56 -4.79 66.31
C GLY A 153 -27.83 -5.23 67.05
N PRO A 154 -27.75 -6.30 67.82
CA PRO A 154 -28.88 -6.81 68.57
C PRO A 154 -29.38 -5.77 69.58
N ALA A 155 -30.70 -5.78 69.81
CA ALA A 155 -31.33 -4.94 70.84
C ALA A 155 -30.73 -5.25 72.22
N GLY A 156 -30.55 -4.25 73.07
CA GLY A 156 -30.07 -4.41 74.41
C GLY A 156 -31.11 -5.19 75.28
N PRO A 157 -30.64 -5.83 76.37
CA PRO A 157 -31.51 -6.56 77.29
C PRO A 157 -32.51 -5.63 77.93
N ALA A 158 -33.73 -6.16 78.22
CA ALA A 158 -34.72 -5.42 78.96
C ALA A 158 -34.25 -5.13 80.41
N GLY A 159 -34.56 -3.93 80.91
CA GLY A 159 -34.21 -3.52 82.27
C GLY A 159 -34.86 -4.45 83.31
N ALA A 160 -34.09 -4.72 84.39
CA ALA A 160 -34.62 -5.48 85.46
C ALA A 160 -35.63 -4.61 86.27
N ASP A 161 -36.73 -5.18 86.68
CA ASP A 161 -37.76 -4.60 87.58
C ASP A 161 -37.18 -4.40 88.97
#